data_6887005b62b710a1e0a77e86f0b156cb
#
_entry.id   6887005b62b710a1e0a77e86f0b156cb
#
_cell.length_a   1.000
_cell.length_b   1.000
_cell.length_c   1.000
_cell.angle_alpha   90.00
_cell.angle_beta   90.00
_cell.angle_gamma   90.00
#
_symmetry.space_group_name_H-M   'P 1'
#
loop_
_entity.id
_entity.type
_entity.pdbx_description
1 polymer ?
#
loop_
_entity_poly.entity_id
_entity_poly.type
_entity_poly.pdbx_seq_one_letter_code
_entity_poly.pdbx_strand_id
1 'polypeptide(L)'
;NLATARNASDCRKALSPTRCGGSPLAEGAEKFLHLYKEKPMSDHPKISIISTVYNTGPYLRPAVESILAQTFTDFELLLVDDASHDGSAAVCDALAQEDARIRVFHQPNGGPAHARNTGLDNARGDYIGMVDSDDLIEPTMFATLYSAVQVDGVRLAACAGDCIDADGKKIEGRMVTIRQGGVRDAQELLLEAFQTGSFYGPLSWNKLFDARLFKEKGIHYDETMLFGDDASVLHRVFEGERCNCLTDVLYHYRTRAGQITTAGFPPRKTDDLRMYWEWLQYFSARPGREEYYDWAVVRYWKIFYQFWCQSDAAGNLPEVRPKFMAHKKHLDAILPDILASKYLPLGEKLRAAAFCASPTLTYGAAAAWGRLHTRKGK
;
A
#
# COMPACT_ATOMS: atom_id res chain seq x y z
N ASN A 1 45.93 2.39 14.25
CA ASN A 1 46.04 3.79 13.93
C ASN A 1 44.74 4.27 13.29
N LEU A 2 43.99 4.98 14.10
CA LEU A 2 42.78 5.71 13.77
C LEU A 2 43.06 6.80 12.70
N ALA A 3 42.26 6.88 11.66
CA ALA A 3 42.11 8.04 10.82
C ALA A 3 40.62 8.36 10.65
N THR A 4 40.15 9.15 11.55
CA THR A 4 39.25 10.32 11.49
C THR A 4 38.23 10.39 10.36
N ALA A 5 36.99 10.18 10.75
CA ALA A 5 35.78 10.68 10.10
C ALA A 5 35.85 12.22 10.00
N ARG A 6 35.67 12.78 8.81
CA ARG A 6 35.43 14.20 8.60
C ARG A 6 33.93 14.44 8.34
N ASN A 7 33.46 15.37 9.10
CA ASN A 7 32.06 15.77 9.27
C ASN A 7 31.30 16.16 7.97
N ALA A 8 30.03 15.83 7.97
CA ALA A 8 29.03 16.22 6.98
C ALA A 8 28.70 17.74 6.94
N SER A 9 29.50 18.60 7.57
CA SER A 9 29.29 20.04 7.64
C SER A 9 29.93 20.85 6.50
N ASP A 10 30.80 20.25 5.69
CA ASP A 10 31.52 20.97 4.66
C ASP A 10 30.84 21.08 3.29
N CYS A 11 29.73 20.36 3.08
CA CYS A 11 28.96 20.47 1.82
C CYS A 11 27.98 21.65 1.75
N ARG A 12 27.83 22.46 2.82
CA ARG A 12 26.86 23.58 2.84
C ARG A 12 27.45 24.97 2.47
N LYS A 13 28.71 25.06 2.12
CA LYS A 13 29.38 26.38 1.85
C LYS A 13 29.68 26.71 0.39
N ALA A 14 29.23 25.90 -0.57
CA ALA A 14 29.55 26.13 -1.99
C ALA A 14 28.39 26.57 -2.89
N LEU A 15 27.30 27.13 -2.37
CA LEU A 15 26.21 27.65 -3.17
C LEU A 15 25.91 29.10 -2.81
N SER A 16 26.61 30.04 -3.42
CA SER A 16 26.16 31.44 -3.55
C SER A 16 25.60 31.66 -4.96
N PRO A 17 24.45 32.36 -5.13
CA PRO A 17 23.79 32.50 -6.42
C PRO A 17 24.37 33.67 -7.21
N THR A 18 24.92 33.43 -8.40
CA THR A 18 25.13 34.46 -9.40
C THR A 18 24.57 34.07 -10.76
N ARG A 19 23.49 34.74 -11.07
CA ARG A 19 22.93 35.19 -12.38
C ARG A 19 22.99 34.27 -13.61
N CYS A 20 21.76 34.03 -14.14
CA CYS A 20 21.35 33.79 -15.54
C CYS A 20 21.72 32.46 -16.17
N GLY A 21 20.69 31.63 -16.40
CA GLY A 21 20.67 30.53 -17.38
C GLY A 21 20.72 29.15 -16.74
N GLY A 22 19.58 28.43 -16.71
CA GLY A 22 19.51 27.03 -16.33
C GLY A 22 19.61 26.75 -14.83
N SER A 23 18.63 26.11 -14.26
CA SER A 23 18.68 25.65 -12.86
C SER A 23 19.85 24.68 -12.69
N PRO A 24 20.75 24.84 -11.69
CA PRO A 24 21.84 23.87 -11.42
C PRO A 24 21.36 22.45 -11.13
N LEU A 25 20.07 22.29 -10.78
CA LEU A 25 19.41 20.99 -10.59
C LEU A 25 19.15 20.26 -11.92
N ALA A 26 18.89 20.99 -13.01
CA ALA A 26 18.70 20.39 -14.33
C ALA A 26 20.01 19.88 -14.93
N GLU A 27 21.11 20.64 -14.83
CA GLU A 27 22.43 20.21 -15.32
C GLU A 27 23.02 19.05 -14.51
N GLY A 28 22.77 19.01 -13.21
CA GLY A 28 23.14 17.90 -12.34
C GLY A 28 22.36 16.63 -12.66
N ALA A 29 21.07 16.75 -12.93
CA ALA A 29 20.20 15.65 -13.32
C ALA A 29 20.56 15.11 -14.72
N GLU A 30 20.84 15.97 -15.70
CA GLU A 30 21.27 15.54 -17.03
C GLU A 30 22.62 14.83 -17.02
N LYS A 31 23.58 15.30 -16.25
CA LYS A 31 24.89 14.63 -16.08
C LYS A 31 24.77 13.30 -15.33
N PHE A 32 23.89 13.22 -14.35
CA PHE A 32 23.59 11.97 -13.63
C PHE A 32 22.92 10.96 -14.58
N LEU A 33 21.92 11.36 -15.33
CA LEU A 33 21.25 10.55 -16.34
C LEU A 33 22.21 10.06 -17.44
N HIS A 34 23.19 10.86 -17.86
CA HIS A 34 24.17 10.45 -18.86
C HIS A 34 25.16 9.39 -18.37
N LEU A 35 25.52 9.39 -17.09
CA LEU A 35 26.42 8.39 -16.49
C LEU A 35 25.78 7.01 -16.34
N TYR A 36 24.43 6.90 -16.37
CA TYR A 36 23.69 5.63 -16.22
C TYR A 36 23.23 5.03 -17.55
N LYS A 37 23.34 5.74 -18.67
CA LYS A 37 22.93 5.26 -20.01
C LYS A 37 23.78 4.11 -20.58
N GLU A 38 24.91 3.76 -19.96
CA GLU A 38 25.86 2.81 -20.54
C GLU A 38 25.97 1.46 -19.82
N LYS A 39 25.14 1.18 -18.79
CA LYS A 39 25.18 -0.15 -18.17
C LYS A 39 24.18 -1.05 -18.88
N PRO A 40 24.62 -2.12 -19.59
CA PRO A 40 23.67 -3.07 -20.15
C PRO A 40 22.84 -3.67 -19.03
N MET A 41 21.53 -3.78 -19.27
CA MET A 41 20.63 -4.46 -18.35
C MET A 41 21.12 -5.90 -18.12
N SER A 42 21.19 -6.32 -16.87
CA SER A 42 21.46 -7.71 -16.52
C SER A 42 20.31 -8.57 -17.07
N ASP A 43 20.63 -9.67 -17.74
CA ASP A 43 19.61 -10.65 -18.16
C ASP A 43 18.85 -11.23 -16.96
N HIS A 44 19.45 -11.12 -15.76
CA HIS A 44 18.87 -11.52 -14.48
C HIS A 44 19.16 -10.44 -13.42
N PRO A 45 18.29 -9.40 -13.33
CA PRO A 45 18.44 -8.33 -12.34
C PRO A 45 18.22 -8.88 -10.92
N LYS A 46 18.75 -8.19 -9.91
CA LYS A 46 18.51 -8.56 -8.53
C LYS A 46 17.09 -8.23 -8.07
N ILE A 47 16.54 -7.12 -8.54
CA ILE A 47 15.21 -6.65 -8.13
C ILE A 47 14.36 -6.42 -9.38
N SER A 48 13.15 -6.96 -9.42
CA SER A 48 12.09 -6.50 -10.32
C SER A 48 11.17 -5.54 -9.56
N ILE A 49 11.11 -4.29 -10.01
CA ILE A 49 10.21 -3.29 -9.47
C ILE A 49 8.98 -3.26 -10.36
N ILE A 50 7.80 -3.51 -9.79
CA ILE A 50 6.52 -3.52 -10.51
C ILE A 50 5.79 -2.21 -10.20
N SER A 51 5.37 -1.49 -11.25
CA SER A 51 4.55 -0.29 -11.14
C SER A 51 3.35 -0.40 -12.07
N THR A 52 2.15 -0.46 -11.49
CA THR A 52 0.89 -0.51 -12.24
C THR A 52 0.46 0.90 -12.62
N VAL A 53 0.09 1.09 -13.88
CA VAL A 53 -0.25 2.40 -14.45
C VAL A 53 -1.70 2.39 -14.94
N TYR A 54 -2.52 3.30 -14.42
CA TYR A 54 -3.86 3.55 -14.94
C TYR A 54 -4.25 5.01 -14.72
N ASN A 55 -4.29 5.79 -15.79
CA ASN A 55 -4.67 7.21 -15.77
C ASN A 55 -3.91 8.01 -14.70
N THR A 56 -2.59 7.86 -14.67
CA THR A 56 -1.72 8.48 -13.66
C THR A 56 -1.39 9.93 -14.00
N GLY A 57 -1.46 10.29 -15.29
CA GLY A 57 -1.27 11.65 -15.77
C GLY A 57 0.11 12.23 -15.46
N PRO A 58 0.18 13.45 -14.90
CA PRO A 58 1.44 14.16 -14.68
C PRO A 58 2.31 13.56 -13.59
N TYR A 59 1.80 12.62 -12.79
CA TYR A 59 2.53 12.01 -11.67
C TYR A 59 3.42 10.85 -12.11
N LEU A 60 3.14 10.22 -13.26
CA LEU A 60 3.86 9.04 -13.75
C LEU A 60 5.36 9.29 -13.94
N ARG A 61 5.73 10.35 -14.68
CA ARG A 61 7.14 10.63 -14.94
C ARG A 61 7.93 10.91 -13.67
N PRO A 62 7.50 11.77 -12.73
CA PRO A 62 8.18 11.96 -11.46
C PRO A 62 8.32 10.68 -10.63
N ALA A 63 7.32 9.80 -10.62
CA ALA A 63 7.36 8.53 -9.93
C ALA A 63 8.46 7.63 -10.53
N VAL A 64 8.47 7.45 -11.85
CA VAL A 64 9.47 6.66 -12.55
C VAL A 64 10.88 7.24 -12.36
N GLU A 65 11.05 8.56 -12.43
CA GLU A 65 12.33 9.23 -12.19
C GLU A 65 12.85 8.95 -10.78
N SER A 66 11.99 8.91 -9.74
CA SER A 66 12.38 8.56 -8.39
C SER A 66 12.87 7.10 -8.26
N ILE A 67 12.29 6.19 -9.07
CA ILE A 67 12.72 4.79 -9.16
C ILE A 67 14.07 4.70 -9.89
N LEU A 68 14.23 5.40 -11.01
CA LEU A 68 15.47 5.37 -11.79
C LEU A 68 16.67 6.00 -11.04
N ALA A 69 16.38 6.92 -10.11
CA ALA A 69 17.37 7.57 -9.25
C ALA A 69 17.83 6.71 -8.05
N GLN A 70 17.38 5.46 -7.93
CA GLN A 70 17.80 4.59 -6.84
C GLN A 70 19.31 4.34 -6.85
N THR A 71 19.93 4.39 -5.66
CA THR A 71 21.35 4.07 -5.46
C THR A 71 21.66 2.59 -5.67
N PHE A 72 20.67 1.71 -5.52
CA PHE A 72 20.73 0.32 -5.95
C PHE A 72 20.41 0.25 -7.44
N THR A 73 21.36 -0.13 -8.28
CA THR A 73 21.24 -0.02 -9.75
C THR A 73 20.93 -1.33 -10.48
N ASP A 74 21.04 -2.48 -9.80
CA ASP A 74 20.81 -3.80 -10.39
C ASP A 74 19.34 -4.19 -10.29
N PHE A 75 18.48 -3.48 -11.04
CA PHE A 75 17.04 -3.73 -11.10
C PHE A 75 16.49 -3.58 -12.51
N GLU A 76 15.33 -4.18 -12.76
CA GLU A 76 14.43 -3.84 -13.85
C GLU A 76 13.17 -3.14 -13.30
N LEU A 77 12.56 -2.27 -14.12
CA LEU A 77 11.29 -1.63 -13.84
C LEU A 77 10.24 -2.12 -14.84
N LEU A 78 9.19 -2.75 -14.33
CA LEU A 78 8.05 -3.24 -15.11
C LEU A 78 6.91 -2.22 -14.98
N LEU A 79 6.66 -1.44 -16.04
CA LEU A 79 5.50 -0.55 -16.14
C LEU A 79 4.36 -1.35 -16.78
N VAL A 80 3.30 -1.62 -16.02
CA VAL A 80 2.13 -2.36 -16.51
C VAL A 80 0.98 -1.37 -16.69
N ASP A 81 0.74 -0.96 -17.93
CA ASP A 81 -0.35 -0.06 -18.31
C ASP A 81 -1.65 -0.83 -18.51
N ASP A 82 -2.62 -0.57 -17.65
CA ASP A 82 -3.93 -1.22 -17.60
C ASP A 82 -4.96 -0.46 -18.47
N ALA A 83 -4.63 -0.21 -19.75
CA ALA A 83 -5.43 0.53 -20.73
C ALA A 83 -5.69 1.99 -20.31
N SER A 84 -4.65 2.76 -20.00
CA SER A 84 -4.77 4.20 -19.75
C SER A 84 -5.24 4.96 -20.99
N HIS A 85 -6.08 5.99 -20.80
CA HIS A 85 -6.62 6.83 -21.86
C HIS A 85 -6.35 8.32 -21.66
N ASP A 86 -5.50 8.68 -20.70
CA ASP A 86 -5.07 10.05 -20.36
C ASP A 86 -3.69 10.44 -20.93
N GLY A 87 -3.09 9.57 -21.74
CA GLY A 87 -1.74 9.73 -22.28
C GLY A 87 -0.64 9.02 -21.48
N SER A 88 -0.94 8.40 -20.32
CA SER A 88 0.05 7.67 -19.51
C SER A 88 0.72 6.52 -20.28
N ALA A 89 0.00 5.81 -21.16
CA ALA A 89 0.56 4.76 -22.02
C ALA A 89 1.72 5.27 -22.88
N ALA A 90 1.54 6.40 -23.56
CA ALA A 90 2.59 7.01 -24.39
C ALA A 90 3.80 7.49 -23.55
N VAL A 91 3.56 7.92 -22.29
CA VAL A 91 4.65 8.27 -21.36
C VAL A 91 5.43 7.03 -20.96
N CYS A 92 4.79 5.87 -20.74
CA CYS A 92 5.48 4.61 -20.48
C CYS A 92 6.41 4.24 -21.62
N ASP A 93 5.93 4.30 -22.87
CA ASP A 93 6.72 3.99 -24.07
C ASP A 93 7.93 4.93 -24.24
N ALA A 94 7.72 6.22 -24.00
CA ALA A 94 8.81 7.20 -24.05
C ALA A 94 9.88 6.93 -23.00
N LEU A 95 9.48 6.62 -21.75
CA LEU A 95 10.39 6.28 -20.67
C LEU A 95 11.20 5.00 -20.96
N ALA A 96 10.59 3.99 -21.58
CA ALA A 96 11.29 2.78 -21.99
C ALA A 96 12.34 3.01 -23.10
N GLN A 97 12.16 4.05 -23.90
CA GLN A 97 13.18 4.46 -24.87
C GLN A 97 14.33 5.27 -24.23
N GLU A 98 14.05 5.90 -23.09
CA GLU A 98 15.03 6.70 -22.34
C GLU A 98 15.95 5.85 -21.45
N ASP A 99 15.45 4.73 -20.88
CA ASP A 99 16.21 3.87 -19.97
C ASP A 99 15.94 2.37 -20.23
N ALA A 100 17.00 1.63 -20.56
CA ALA A 100 16.92 0.21 -20.91
C ALA A 100 16.48 -0.70 -19.76
N ARG A 101 16.47 -0.23 -18.50
CA ARG A 101 15.96 -0.98 -17.36
C ARG A 101 14.43 -1.06 -17.34
N ILE A 102 13.73 -0.24 -18.15
CA ILE A 102 12.27 -0.21 -18.20
C ILE A 102 11.75 -1.20 -19.23
N ARG A 103 10.76 -1.99 -18.82
CA ARG A 103 9.96 -2.84 -19.70
C ARG A 103 8.49 -2.46 -19.54
N VAL A 104 7.81 -2.23 -20.65
CA VAL A 104 6.40 -1.84 -20.67
C VAL A 104 5.53 -3.01 -21.10
N PHE A 105 4.40 -3.17 -20.43
CA PHE A 105 3.35 -4.13 -20.77
C PHE A 105 2.02 -3.39 -20.86
N HIS A 106 1.41 -3.37 -22.06
CA HIS A 106 0.07 -2.85 -22.24
C HIS A 106 -0.92 -4.00 -22.22
N GLN A 107 -1.98 -3.86 -21.44
CA GLN A 107 -3.02 -4.87 -21.31
C GLN A 107 -4.41 -4.26 -21.37
N PRO A 108 -5.46 -5.02 -21.75
CA PRO A 108 -6.85 -4.60 -21.54
C PRO A 108 -7.12 -4.32 -20.07
N ASN A 109 -7.94 -3.32 -19.75
CA ASN A 109 -8.25 -2.97 -18.36
C ASN A 109 -8.82 -4.17 -17.60
N GLY A 110 -8.04 -4.64 -16.63
CA GLY A 110 -8.38 -5.74 -15.74
C GLY A 110 -8.33 -5.35 -14.25
N GLY A 111 -7.97 -4.10 -13.97
CA GLY A 111 -7.82 -3.58 -12.61
C GLY A 111 -6.42 -3.80 -12.02
N PRO A 112 -6.15 -3.24 -10.83
CA PRO A 112 -4.82 -3.24 -10.22
C PRO A 112 -4.29 -4.64 -9.92
N ALA A 113 -5.14 -5.57 -9.50
CA ALA A 113 -4.76 -6.97 -9.26
C ALA A 113 -4.24 -7.65 -10.52
N HIS A 114 -4.94 -7.51 -11.65
CA HIS A 114 -4.53 -8.05 -12.95
C HIS A 114 -3.19 -7.45 -13.40
N ALA A 115 -3.03 -6.14 -13.26
CA ALA A 115 -1.77 -5.48 -13.61
C ALA A 115 -0.61 -5.94 -12.72
N ARG A 116 -0.82 -6.16 -11.40
CA ARG A 116 0.21 -6.72 -10.51
C ARG A 116 0.57 -8.16 -10.89
N ASN A 117 -0.42 -8.99 -11.25
CA ASN A 117 -0.17 -10.36 -11.72
C ASN A 117 0.66 -10.37 -12.99
N THR A 118 0.33 -9.52 -13.98
CA THR A 118 1.15 -9.36 -15.19
C THR A 118 2.59 -8.97 -14.84
N GLY A 119 2.78 -8.07 -13.87
CA GLY A 119 4.11 -7.71 -13.38
C GLY A 119 4.84 -8.90 -12.74
N LEU A 120 4.17 -9.67 -11.86
CA LEU A 120 4.74 -10.84 -11.20
C LEU A 120 5.15 -11.94 -12.21
N ASP A 121 4.30 -12.20 -13.19
CA ASP A 121 4.54 -13.24 -14.21
C ASP A 121 5.72 -12.91 -15.14
N ASN A 122 6.02 -11.63 -15.30
CA ASN A 122 7.10 -11.13 -16.16
C ASN A 122 8.37 -10.72 -15.39
N ALA A 123 8.33 -10.76 -14.06
CA ALA A 123 9.48 -10.44 -13.22
C ALA A 123 10.61 -11.48 -13.34
N ARG A 124 11.84 -11.01 -13.45
CA ARG A 124 13.06 -11.82 -13.60
C ARG A 124 13.97 -11.76 -12.37
N GLY A 125 13.71 -10.78 -11.48
CA GLY A 125 14.54 -10.53 -10.31
C GLY A 125 14.43 -11.59 -9.23
N ASP A 126 15.49 -11.71 -8.44
CA ASP A 126 15.50 -12.53 -7.22
C ASP A 126 14.52 -11.97 -6.17
N TYR A 127 14.26 -10.67 -6.23
CA TYR A 127 13.36 -9.94 -5.31
C TYR A 127 12.33 -9.14 -6.10
N ILE A 128 11.16 -8.95 -5.48
CA ILE A 128 10.06 -8.12 -5.99
C ILE A 128 9.90 -6.90 -5.11
N GLY A 129 9.93 -5.72 -5.70
CA GLY A 129 9.46 -4.47 -5.12
C GLY A 129 8.21 -3.98 -5.86
N MET A 130 7.36 -3.24 -5.18
CA MET A 130 6.20 -2.57 -5.80
C MET A 130 6.22 -1.09 -5.48
N VAL A 131 5.92 -0.26 -6.47
CA VAL A 131 5.83 1.20 -6.33
C VAL A 131 4.63 1.67 -7.14
N ASP A 132 3.70 2.35 -6.49
CA ASP A 132 2.54 2.90 -7.19
C ASP A 132 2.97 4.06 -8.11
N SER A 133 2.37 4.13 -9.29
CA SER A 133 2.82 5.01 -10.39
C SER A 133 2.61 6.51 -10.16
N ASP A 134 2.01 6.91 -9.04
CA ASP A 134 1.81 8.31 -8.65
C ASP A 134 2.57 8.70 -7.35
N ASP A 135 3.32 7.77 -6.75
CA ASP A 135 4.06 7.96 -5.52
C ASP A 135 5.54 8.33 -5.76
N LEU A 136 6.25 8.66 -4.69
CA LEU A 136 7.68 8.94 -4.73
C LEU A 136 8.42 8.06 -3.73
N ILE A 137 9.69 7.75 -4.03
CA ILE A 137 10.54 6.98 -3.12
C ILE A 137 11.88 7.68 -2.91
N GLU A 138 12.44 7.52 -1.70
CA GLU A 138 13.78 8.03 -1.38
C GLU A 138 14.86 7.28 -2.19
N PRO A 139 15.93 7.95 -2.63
CA PRO A 139 16.96 7.35 -3.48
C PRO A 139 17.65 6.12 -2.88
N THR A 140 17.56 5.92 -1.57
CA THR A 140 18.19 4.81 -0.86
C THR A 140 17.24 3.65 -0.55
N MET A 141 15.96 3.73 -0.93
CA MET A 141 14.95 2.78 -0.49
C MET A 141 15.33 1.34 -0.82
N PHE A 142 15.59 1.03 -2.08
CA PHE A 142 15.90 -0.36 -2.47
C PHE A 142 17.26 -0.83 -2.02
N ALA A 143 18.26 0.04 -1.88
CA ALA A 143 19.54 -0.32 -1.28
C ALA A 143 19.38 -0.71 0.20
N THR A 144 18.59 0.04 0.94
CA THR A 144 18.30 -0.19 2.37
C THR A 144 17.49 -1.46 2.56
N LEU A 145 16.41 -1.64 1.79
CA LEU A 145 15.58 -2.85 1.84
C LEU A 145 16.38 -4.10 1.41
N TYR A 146 17.21 -3.99 0.37
CA TYR A 146 18.05 -5.10 -0.08
C TYR A 146 19.05 -5.53 1.00
N SER A 147 19.71 -4.57 1.67
CA SER A 147 20.56 -4.88 2.82
C SER A 147 19.80 -5.56 3.96
N ALA A 148 18.57 -5.13 4.20
CA ALA A 148 17.73 -5.67 5.27
C ALA A 148 17.29 -7.12 5.04
N VAL A 149 17.13 -7.57 3.79
CA VAL A 149 16.79 -8.97 3.46
C VAL A 149 18.01 -9.89 3.41
N GLN A 150 19.24 -9.38 3.58
CA GLN A 150 20.44 -10.22 3.65
C GLN A 150 20.66 -10.86 5.05
N VAL A 151 19.78 -10.57 6.00
CA VAL A 151 19.82 -11.19 7.33
C VAL A 151 19.31 -12.62 7.25
N ASP A 152 20.01 -13.57 7.87
CA ASP A 152 19.65 -14.98 7.84
C ASP A 152 18.20 -15.27 8.28
N GLY A 153 17.50 -16.06 7.46
CA GLY A 153 16.11 -16.43 7.68
C GLY A 153 15.11 -15.31 7.44
N VAL A 154 15.52 -14.21 6.78
CA VAL A 154 14.65 -13.12 6.36
C VAL A 154 14.39 -13.19 4.86
N ARG A 155 13.12 -13.22 4.45
CA ARG A 155 12.72 -13.27 3.04
C ARG A 155 11.95 -12.01 2.60
N LEU A 156 11.68 -11.09 3.53
CA LEU A 156 11.07 -9.81 3.22
C LEU A 156 11.54 -8.70 4.17
N ALA A 157 11.61 -7.49 3.66
CA ALA A 157 11.86 -6.29 4.45
C ALA A 157 10.79 -5.24 4.17
N ALA A 158 10.54 -4.38 5.13
CA ALA A 158 9.56 -3.30 5.01
C ALA A 158 10.13 -2.01 5.60
N CYS A 159 9.84 -0.87 4.96
CA CYS A 159 10.21 0.45 5.45
C CYS A 159 8.97 1.26 5.87
N ALA A 160 9.20 2.31 6.64
CA ALA A 160 8.17 3.29 6.91
C ALA A 160 7.94 4.21 5.69
N GLY A 161 6.79 4.87 5.69
CA GLY A 161 6.44 5.86 4.70
C GLY A 161 5.72 7.05 5.33
N ASP A 162 5.54 8.11 4.57
CA ASP A 162 4.70 9.24 4.92
C ASP A 162 3.74 9.60 3.78
N CYS A 163 2.96 10.67 3.97
CA CYS A 163 2.04 11.15 2.94
C CYS A 163 2.51 12.50 2.41
N ILE A 164 2.38 12.66 1.10
CA ILE A 164 2.59 13.93 0.38
C ILE A 164 1.30 14.36 -0.33
N ASP A 165 1.15 15.65 -0.58
CA ASP A 165 0.07 16.18 -1.39
C ASP A 165 0.35 16.05 -2.91
N ALA A 166 -0.56 16.58 -3.74
CA ALA A 166 -0.42 16.55 -5.19
C ALA A 166 0.88 17.20 -5.68
N ASP A 167 1.37 18.22 -4.99
CA ASP A 167 2.58 18.97 -5.32
C ASP A 167 3.86 18.34 -4.74
N GLY A 168 3.75 17.20 -4.02
CA GLY A 168 4.88 16.51 -3.39
C GLY A 168 5.27 17.08 -2.04
N LYS A 169 4.46 17.93 -1.43
CA LYS A 169 4.70 18.49 -0.09
C LYS A 169 4.18 17.55 0.98
N LYS A 170 4.99 17.31 2.00
CA LYS A 170 4.63 16.46 3.14
C LYS A 170 3.36 16.93 3.85
N ILE A 171 2.46 15.98 4.12
CA ILE A 171 1.26 16.20 4.91
C ILE A 171 1.55 15.79 6.35
N GLU A 172 1.61 16.78 7.25
CA GLU A 172 1.90 16.51 8.66
C GLU A 172 0.78 15.69 9.34
N GLY A 173 1.18 14.82 10.28
CA GLY A 173 0.27 13.99 11.05
C GLY A 173 -0.32 12.79 10.29
N ARG A 174 0.02 12.60 9.02
CA ARG A 174 -0.29 11.40 8.25
C ARG A 174 1.01 10.61 8.01
N MET A 175 1.33 9.71 8.91
CA MET A 175 2.48 8.81 8.76
C MET A 175 2.04 7.37 8.60
N VAL A 176 2.64 6.72 7.63
CA VAL A 176 2.67 5.27 7.49
C VAL A 176 3.82 4.77 8.34
N THR A 177 3.56 4.39 9.56
CA THR A 177 4.63 3.98 10.48
C THR A 177 4.71 2.48 10.64
N ILE A 178 5.93 1.97 10.56
CA ILE A 178 6.31 0.74 11.23
C ILE A 178 6.67 1.14 12.67
N ARG A 179 5.89 0.66 13.64
CA ARG A 179 6.05 1.07 15.05
C ARG A 179 7.28 0.48 15.72
N GLN A 180 7.66 -0.71 15.30
CA GLN A 180 8.78 -1.46 15.86
C GLN A 180 9.69 -1.92 14.75
N GLY A 181 10.95 -1.51 14.79
CA GLY A 181 12.00 -1.97 13.91
C GLY A 181 12.56 -3.33 14.31
N GLY A 182 13.36 -3.91 13.40
CA GLY A 182 14.03 -5.19 13.60
C GLY A 182 13.32 -6.38 12.99
N VAL A 183 13.91 -7.56 13.19
CA VAL A 183 13.42 -8.80 12.57
C VAL A 183 12.35 -9.44 13.47
N ARG A 184 11.15 -9.65 12.90
CA ARG A 184 10.00 -10.22 13.61
C ARG A 184 9.14 -11.10 12.70
N ASP A 185 8.15 -11.78 13.28
CA ASP A 185 7.12 -12.50 12.50
C ASP A 185 6.42 -11.51 11.56
N ALA A 186 6.39 -11.81 10.27
CA ALA A 186 5.80 -10.91 9.27
C ALA A 186 4.29 -10.72 9.49
N GLN A 187 3.58 -11.69 10.05
CA GLN A 187 2.15 -11.56 10.35
C GLN A 187 1.85 -10.52 11.44
N GLU A 188 2.84 -10.12 12.27
CA GLU A 188 2.65 -9.04 13.24
C GLU A 188 2.30 -7.70 12.56
N LEU A 189 2.70 -7.50 11.29
CA LEU A 189 2.28 -6.33 10.51
C LEU A 189 0.76 -6.30 10.29
N LEU A 190 0.13 -7.47 10.13
CA LEU A 190 -1.33 -7.58 10.04
C LEU A 190 -1.98 -7.33 11.41
N LEU A 191 -1.41 -7.88 12.47
CA LEU A 191 -1.91 -7.67 13.83
C LEU A 191 -1.89 -6.18 14.20
N GLU A 192 -0.79 -5.48 13.91
CA GLU A 192 -0.70 -4.03 14.11
C GLU A 192 -1.78 -3.27 13.31
N ALA A 193 -2.04 -3.67 12.07
CA ALA A 193 -3.09 -3.07 11.25
C ALA A 193 -4.48 -3.29 11.87
N PHE A 194 -4.74 -4.49 12.40
CA PHE A 194 -6.00 -4.78 13.09
C PHE A 194 -6.16 -3.95 14.36
N GLN A 195 -5.11 -3.84 15.16
CA GLN A 195 -5.11 -3.09 16.42
C GLN A 195 -5.30 -1.59 16.20
N THR A 196 -4.58 -1.02 15.24
CA THR A 196 -4.51 0.43 15.03
C THR A 196 -5.57 0.97 14.08
N GLY A 197 -6.08 0.14 13.20
CA GLY A 197 -6.91 0.56 12.09
C GLY A 197 -6.14 1.21 10.95
N SER A 198 -4.83 1.16 11.03
CA SER A 198 -3.94 1.66 10.00
C SER A 198 -3.65 0.56 8.99
N PHE A 199 -4.02 0.78 7.73
CA PHE A 199 -3.82 -0.19 6.64
C PHE A 199 -2.40 -0.28 6.12
N TYR A 200 -1.51 0.50 6.63
CA TYR A 200 -0.18 0.65 6.04
C TYR A 200 0.78 -0.53 6.30
N GLY A 201 0.47 -1.39 7.28
CA GLY A 201 1.22 -2.63 7.50
C GLY A 201 1.07 -3.65 6.37
N PRO A 202 -0.17 -3.93 5.92
CA PRO A 202 -0.44 -4.93 4.88
C PRO A 202 -0.44 -4.39 3.45
N LEU A 203 0.26 -3.30 3.15
CA LEU A 203 0.43 -2.81 1.78
C LEU A 203 1.69 -3.38 1.13
N SER A 204 1.68 -3.50 -0.20
CA SER A 204 2.78 -4.11 -0.95
C SER A 204 3.91 -3.13 -1.27
N TRP A 205 3.62 -1.85 -1.39
CA TRP A 205 4.51 -0.85 -1.98
C TRP A 205 5.71 -0.42 -1.10
N ASN A 206 5.70 -0.63 0.20
CA ASN A 206 6.82 -0.29 1.07
C ASN A 206 7.70 -1.49 1.45
N LYS A 207 7.73 -2.50 0.59
CA LYS A 207 8.36 -3.78 0.89
C LYS A 207 9.25 -4.28 -0.25
N LEU A 208 10.20 -5.11 0.13
CA LEU A 208 10.97 -5.96 -0.77
C LEU A 208 10.74 -7.42 -0.37
N PHE A 209 10.32 -8.23 -1.33
CA PHE A 209 9.97 -9.62 -1.15
C PHE A 209 10.97 -10.52 -1.91
N ASP A 210 11.41 -11.61 -1.32
CA ASP A 210 11.99 -12.72 -2.09
C ASP A 210 10.95 -13.21 -3.11
N ALA A 211 11.29 -13.19 -4.41
CA ALA A 211 10.36 -13.54 -5.49
C ALA A 211 9.78 -14.95 -5.35
N ARG A 212 10.54 -15.85 -4.71
CA ARG A 212 10.10 -17.24 -4.47
C ARG A 212 8.89 -17.33 -3.56
N LEU A 213 8.62 -16.33 -2.71
CA LEU A 213 7.44 -16.30 -1.84
C LEU A 213 6.13 -16.39 -2.63
N PHE A 214 6.03 -15.68 -3.74
CA PHE A 214 4.85 -15.73 -4.60
C PHE A 214 4.75 -17.08 -5.32
N LYS A 215 5.85 -17.55 -5.87
CA LYS A 215 5.91 -18.77 -6.68
C LYS A 215 5.71 -20.05 -5.85
N GLU A 216 6.43 -20.19 -4.74
CA GLU A 216 6.36 -21.38 -3.86
C GLU A 216 4.99 -21.52 -3.20
N LYS A 217 4.36 -20.41 -2.85
CA LYS A 217 3.03 -20.39 -2.21
C LYS A 217 1.87 -20.30 -3.23
N GLY A 218 2.16 -20.25 -4.53
CA GLY A 218 1.16 -20.15 -5.60
C GLY A 218 0.29 -18.90 -5.43
N ILE A 219 0.90 -17.77 -5.11
CA ILE A 219 0.18 -16.53 -4.79
C ILE A 219 0.05 -15.68 -6.04
N HIS A 220 -1.20 -15.40 -6.42
CA HIS A 220 -1.61 -14.35 -7.34
C HIS A 220 -2.66 -13.48 -6.65
N TYR A 221 -2.74 -12.23 -7.08
CA TYR A 221 -3.78 -11.28 -6.65
C TYR A 221 -5.13 -11.69 -7.22
N ASP A 222 -6.20 -11.49 -6.45
CA ASP A 222 -7.55 -11.80 -6.91
C ASP A 222 -8.07 -10.70 -7.85
N GLU A 223 -8.08 -10.97 -9.14
CA GLU A 223 -8.49 -10.04 -10.21
C GLU A 223 -9.97 -9.61 -10.15
N THR A 224 -10.76 -10.27 -9.32
CA THR A 224 -12.15 -9.85 -9.08
C THR A 224 -12.27 -8.74 -8.05
N MET A 225 -11.16 -8.40 -7.36
CA MET A 225 -11.08 -7.30 -6.38
C MET A 225 -10.55 -6.03 -7.03
N LEU A 226 -11.22 -4.91 -6.77
CA LEU A 226 -10.75 -3.59 -7.19
C LEU A 226 -10.18 -2.77 -6.02
N PHE A 227 -10.58 -3.09 -4.79
CA PHE A 227 -10.13 -2.46 -3.56
C PHE A 227 -9.58 -3.52 -2.63
N GLY A 228 -8.54 -3.19 -1.87
CA GLY A 228 -7.91 -4.10 -0.92
C GLY A 228 -7.20 -5.30 -1.57
N ASP A 229 -7.01 -5.28 -2.89
CA ASP A 229 -6.41 -6.35 -3.66
C ASP A 229 -4.99 -6.67 -3.17
N ASP A 230 -4.15 -5.67 -2.96
CA ASP A 230 -2.78 -5.82 -2.48
C ASP A 230 -2.73 -6.42 -1.05
N ALA A 231 -3.59 -5.96 -0.17
CA ALA A 231 -3.68 -6.49 1.19
C ALA A 231 -4.28 -7.91 1.25
N SER A 232 -5.11 -8.29 0.27
CA SER A 232 -5.82 -9.57 0.26
C SER A 232 -4.91 -10.79 0.26
N VAL A 233 -3.73 -10.70 -0.33
CA VAL A 233 -2.77 -11.82 -0.46
C VAL A 233 -1.73 -11.86 0.65
N LEU A 234 -1.48 -10.72 1.34
CA LEU A 234 -0.32 -10.60 2.24
C LEU A 234 -0.39 -11.51 3.46
N HIS A 235 -1.57 -11.88 3.93
CA HIS A 235 -1.70 -12.87 5.01
C HIS A 235 -1.07 -14.22 4.65
N ARG A 236 -1.15 -14.63 3.38
CA ARG A 236 -0.53 -15.86 2.85
C ARG A 236 0.96 -15.66 2.57
N VAL A 237 1.34 -14.48 2.04
CA VAL A 237 2.77 -14.14 1.82
C VAL A 237 3.53 -14.17 3.12
N PHE A 238 2.95 -13.61 4.20
CA PHE A 238 3.59 -13.48 5.51
C PHE A 238 3.59 -14.77 6.35
N GLU A 239 2.79 -15.77 5.96
CA GLU A 239 2.67 -17.03 6.72
C GLU A 239 4.02 -17.74 6.85
N GLY A 240 4.48 -17.90 8.10
CA GLY A 240 5.75 -18.56 8.41
C GLY A 240 7.01 -17.78 8.06
N GLU A 241 6.86 -16.51 7.66
CA GLU A 241 7.97 -15.66 7.24
C GLU A 241 8.40 -14.68 8.34
N ARG A 242 9.67 -14.27 8.26
CA ARG A 242 10.23 -13.18 9.08
C ARG A 242 10.42 -11.95 8.22
N CYS A 243 10.02 -10.79 8.76
CA CYS A 243 10.20 -9.49 8.14
C CYS A 243 11.24 -8.67 8.91
N ASN A 244 12.20 -8.08 8.20
CA ASN A 244 13.04 -7.04 8.79
C ASN A 244 12.35 -5.68 8.59
N CYS A 245 11.84 -5.13 9.67
CA CYS A 245 11.10 -3.86 9.69
C CYS A 245 12.05 -2.70 9.96
N LEU A 246 12.01 -1.69 9.10
CA LEU A 246 12.81 -0.47 9.17
C LEU A 246 11.92 0.71 9.52
N THR A 247 12.36 1.55 10.44
CA THR A 247 11.65 2.79 10.82
C THR A 247 11.97 3.99 9.94
N ASP A 248 12.91 3.80 9.01
CA ASP A 248 13.27 4.81 8.03
C ASP A 248 12.10 5.11 7.09
N VAL A 249 11.77 6.39 6.93
CA VAL A 249 10.74 6.86 5.99
C VAL A 249 11.37 6.93 4.61
N LEU A 250 11.08 5.93 3.77
CA LEU A 250 11.66 5.77 2.45
C LEU A 250 10.63 5.78 1.31
N TYR A 251 9.34 5.83 1.65
CA TYR A 251 8.23 5.86 0.71
C TYR A 251 7.31 7.05 0.98
N HIS A 252 6.88 7.75 -0.06
CA HIS A 252 6.02 8.94 0.01
C HIS A 252 4.73 8.70 -0.75
N TYR A 253 3.68 8.32 -0.01
CA TYR A 253 2.35 8.10 -0.56
C TYR A 253 1.70 9.42 -0.95
N ARG A 254 1.39 9.60 -2.24
CA ARG A 254 0.75 10.82 -2.74
C ARG A 254 -0.76 10.79 -2.52
N THR A 255 -1.29 11.89 -1.98
CA THR A 255 -2.74 12.12 -1.89
C THR A 255 -3.15 13.17 -2.93
N ARG A 256 -3.98 12.78 -3.87
CA ARG A 256 -4.45 13.66 -4.94
C ARG A 256 -5.94 13.46 -5.24
N ALA A 257 -6.57 14.41 -5.92
CA ALA A 257 -7.93 14.25 -6.42
C ALA A 257 -7.99 13.14 -7.51
N GLY A 258 -9.07 12.39 -7.54
CA GLY A 258 -9.30 11.35 -8.55
C GLY A 258 -8.63 9.99 -8.24
N GLN A 259 -7.90 9.85 -7.12
CA GLN A 259 -7.45 8.53 -6.68
C GLN A 259 -8.63 7.65 -6.26
N ILE A 260 -8.45 6.35 -6.43
CA ILE A 260 -9.42 5.33 -5.98
C ILE A 260 -9.75 5.51 -4.49
N THR A 261 -8.76 5.84 -3.67
CA THR A 261 -8.88 6.00 -2.21
C THR A 261 -9.53 7.31 -1.77
N THR A 262 -9.54 8.36 -2.60
CA THR A 262 -10.10 9.68 -2.28
C THR A 262 -11.51 9.90 -2.82
N ALA A 263 -12.03 9.02 -3.65
CA ALA A 263 -13.32 9.14 -4.35
C ALA A 263 -14.54 8.78 -3.48
N GLY A 264 -14.71 9.40 -2.31
CA GLY A 264 -15.88 9.15 -1.46
C GLY A 264 -16.08 7.67 -1.09
N PHE A 265 -17.33 7.17 -1.17
CA PHE A 265 -17.62 5.73 -1.02
C PHE A 265 -18.12 5.15 -2.33
N PRO A 266 -17.24 4.71 -3.25
CA PRO A 266 -17.67 4.05 -4.47
C PRO A 266 -18.29 2.68 -4.14
N PRO A 267 -19.32 2.21 -4.89
CA PRO A 267 -19.99 0.94 -4.62
C PRO A 267 -19.09 -0.29 -4.54
N ARG A 268 -17.98 -0.28 -5.27
CA ARG A 268 -16.99 -1.38 -5.27
C ARG A 268 -16.15 -1.45 -4.00
N LYS A 269 -16.11 -0.40 -3.17
CA LYS A 269 -15.40 -0.41 -1.88
C LYS A 269 -15.92 -1.46 -0.91
N THR A 270 -17.14 -1.94 -1.13
CA THR A 270 -17.68 -3.09 -0.38
C THR A 270 -16.89 -4.39 -0.60
N ASP A 271 -16.04 -4.45 -1.65
CA ASP A 271 -15.19 -5.62 -1.93
C ASP A 271 -14.14 -5.83 -0.82
N ASP A 272 -13.71 -4.74 -0.13
CA ASP A 272 -12.84 -4.83 1.06
C ASP A 272 -13.45 -5.72 2.16
N LEU A 273 -14.78 -5.78 2.30
CA LEU A 273 -15.42 -6.64 3.30
C LEU A 273 -15.11 -8.12 3.06
N ARG A 274 -14.91 -8.52 1.79
CA ARG A 274 -14.50 -9.89 1.43
C ARG A 274 -13.08 -10.16 1.95
N MET A 275 -12.13 -9.24 1.72
CA MET A 275 -10.76 -9.35 2.22
C MET A 275 -10.72 -9.54 3.74
N TYR A 276 -11.44 -8.71 4.50
CA TYR A 276 -11.51 -8.85 5.96
C TYR A 276 -12.13 -10.16 6.41
N TRP A 277 -13.13 -10.64 5.68
CA TRP A 277 -13.74 -11.93 5.95
C TRP A 277 -12.76 -13.08 5.68
N GLU A 278 -12.01 -13.02 4.60
CA GLU A 278 -10.98 -14.01 4.26
C GLU A 278 -9.87 -14.05 5.33
N TRP A 279 -9.43 -12.90 5.82
CA TRP A 279 -8.48 -12.84 6.93
C TRP A 279 -9.03 -13.48 8.20
N LEU A 280 -10.27 -13.19 8.53
CA LEU A 280 -10.92 -13.78 9.70
C LEU A 280 -10.99 -15.31 9.58
N GLN A 281 -11.42 -15.83 8.43
CA GLN A 281 -11.45 -17.27 8.17
C GLN A 281 -10.05 -17.87 8.23
N TYR A 282 -9.08 -17.20 7.65
CA TYR A 282 -7.69 -17.64 7.68
C TYR A 282 -7.17 -17.81 9.11
N PHE A 283 -7.38 -16.83 9.99
CA PHE A 283 -6.91 -16.89 11.36
C PHE A 283 -7.74 -17.83 12.26
N SER A 284 -9.04 -18.00 11.98
CA SER A 284 -9.90 -18.95 12.73
C SER A 284 -9.43 -20.40 12.61
N ALA A 285 -8.77 -20.75 11.53
CA ALA A 285 -8.28 -22.11 11.26
C ALA A 285 -6.83 -22.34 11.73
N ARG A 286 -6.18 -21.38 12.41
CA ARG A 286 -4.74 -21.45 12.75
C ARG A 286 -4.50 -21.48 14.25
N PRO A 287 -4.06 -22.64 14.78
CA PRO A 287 -3.66 -22.74 16.19
C PRO A 287 -2.52 -21.77 16.54
N GLY A 288 -2.59 -21.15 17.72
CA GLY A 288 -1.60 -20.17 18.19
C GLY A 288 -1.76 -18.77 17.58
N ARG A 289 -2.87 -18.53 16.85
CA ARG A 289 -3.21 -17.23 16.26
C ARG A 289 -4.55 -16.69 16.80
N GLU A 290 -4.94 -17.10 18.01
CA GLU A 290 -6.22 -16.72 18.62
C GLU A 290 -6.33 -15.20 18.80
N GLU A 291 -5.25 -14.52 19.13
CA GLU A 291 -5.22 -13.05 19.24
C GLU A 291 -5.47 -12.38 17.88
N TYR A 292 -4.91 -12.92 16.80
CA TYR A 292 -5.13 -12.43 15.43
C TYR A 292 -6.60 -12.57 15.02
N TYR A 293 -7.21 -13.71 15.35
CA TYR A 293 -8.63 -13.97 15.13
C TYR A 293 -9.50 -12.96 15.88
N ASP A 294 -9.26 -12.78 17.19
CA ASP A 294 -10.02 -11.84 18.02
C ASP A 294 -9.95 -10.41 17.43
N TRP A 295 -8.77 -9.97 16.99
CA TRP A 295 -8.63 -8.66 16.36
C TRP A 295 -9.23 -8.59 14.97
N ALA A 296 -9.21 -9.66 14.18
CA ALA A 296 -9.88 -9.75 12.88
C ALA A 296 -11.40 -9.62 13.05
N VAL A 297 -12.00 -10.27 14.07
CA VAL A 297 -13.43 -10.12 14.44
C VAL A 297 -13.75 -8.66 14.75
N VAL A 298 -12.96 -8.02 15.61
CA VAL A 298 -13.13 -6.59 15.96
C VAL A 298 -13.06 -5.72 14.71
N ARG A 299 -12.09 -6.00 13.85
CA ARG A 299 -11.85 -5.21 12.64
C ARG A 299 -12.99 -5.38 11.64
N TYR A 300 -13.45 -6.62 11.40
CA TYR A 300 -14.56 -6.89 10.49
C TYR A 300 -15.83 -6.13 10.91
N TRP A 301 -16.17 -6.16 12.21
CA TRP A 301 -17.30 -5.40 12.74
C TRP A 301 -17.14 -3.89 12.49
N LYS A 302 -15.99 -3.31 12.89
CA LYS A 302 -15.76 -1.87 12.77
C LYS A 302 -15.82 -1.39 11.34
N ILE A 303 -15.20 -2.11 10.41
CA ILE A 303 -15.19 -1.75 8.98
C ILE A 303 -16.57 -1.90 8.38
N PHE A 304 -17.28 -2.99 8.69
CA PHE A 304 -18.64 -3.19 8.20
C PHE A 304 -19.53 -2.00 8.59
N TYR A 305 -19.54 -1.64 9.87
CA TYR A 305 -20.33 -0.52 10.37
C TYR A 305 -19.89 0.83 9.78
N GLN A 306 -18.59 1.05 9.69
CA GLN A 306 -18.02 2.26 9.07
C GLN A 306 -18.46 2.40 7.61
N PHE A 307 -18.35 1.34 6.82
CA PHE A 307 -18.72 1.34 5.41
C PHE A 307 -20.23 1.54 5.21
N TRP A 308 -21.05 0.95 6.06
CA TRP A 308 -22.46 1.23 6.07
C TRP A 308 -22.76 2.71 6.27
N CYS A 309 -22.14 3.34 7.29
CA CYS A 309 -22.32 4.76 7.56
C CYS A 309 -21.78 5.66 6.42
N GLN A 310 -20.63 5.30 5.84
CA GLN A 310 -20.04 6.06 4.74
C GLN A 310 -20.90 5.98 3.47
N SER A 311 -21.46 4.81 3.15
CA SER A 311 -22.32 4.63 1.98
C SER A 311 -23.64 5.40 2.12
N ASP A 312 -24.20 5.48 3.32
CA ASP A 312 -25.39 6.29 3.58
C ASP A 312 -25.07 7.78 3.45
N ALA A 313 -23.97 8.24 4.04
CA ALA A 313 -23.53 9.62 3.94
C ALA A 313 -23.22 10.05 2.49
N ALA A 314 -22.76 9.12 1.64
CA ALA A 314 -22.54 9.31 0.21
C ALA A 314 -23.81 9.20 -0.63
N GLY A 315 -24.95 8.79 -0.04
CA GLY A 315 -26.25 8.64 -0.71
C GLY A 315 -26.37 7.39 -1.59
N ASN A 316 -25.39 6.49 -1.58
CA ASN A 316 -25.39 5.28 -2.42
C ASN A 316 -25.72 3.97 -1.65
N LEU A 317 -26.09 4.09 -0.35
CA LEU A 317 -26.49 2.92 0.44
C LEU A 317 -27.61 2.06 -0.21
N PRO A 318 -28.64 2.62 -0.86
CA PRO A 318 -29.65 1.81 -1.54
C PRO A 318 -29.06 0.88 -2.61
N GLU A 319 -28.07 1.36 -3.36
CA GLU A 319 -27.39 0.59 -4.42
C GLU A 319 -26.54 -0.54 -3.83
N VAL A 320 -25.75 -0.26 -2.78
CA VAL A 320 -24.79 -1.22 -2.19
C VAL A 320 -25.42 -2.13 -1.13
N ARG A 321 -26.62 -1.82 -0.68
CA ARG A 321 -27.32 -2.59 0.37
C ARG A 321 -27.37 -4.10 0.12
N PRO A 322 -27.65 -4.58 -1.10
CA PRO A 322 -27.64 -6.04 -1.35
C PRO A 322 -26.28 -6.68 -1.03
N LYS A 323 -25.16 -6.02 -1.34
CA LYS A 323 -23.80 -6.49 -1.00
C LYS A 323 -23.61 -6.52 0.53
N PHE A 324 -23.99 -5.46 1.24
CA PHE A 324 -23.95 -5.46 2.70
C PHE A 324 -24.79 -6.59 3.30
N MET A 325 -25.98 -6.84 2.78
CA MET A 325 -26.84 -7.92 3.29
C MET A 325 -26.25 -9.31 3.02
N ALA A 326 -25.50 -9.50 1.94
CA ALA A 326 -24.74 -10.72 1.71
C ALA A 326 -23.63 -10.92 2.78
N HIS A 327 -22.89 -9.86 3.10
CA HIS A 327 -21.87 -9.90 4.16
C HIS A 327 -22.46 -9.90 5.58
N LYS A 328 -23.70 -9.43 5.77
CA LYS A 328 -24.36 -9.47 7.08
C LYS A 328 -24.51 -10.89 7.62
N LYS A 329 -24.67 -11.88 6.77
CA LYS A 329 -24.70 -13.29 7.19
C LYS A 329 -23.40 -13.70 7.91
N HIS A 330 -22.27 -13.19 7.45
CA HIS A 330 -20.99 -13.40 8.10
C HIS A 330 -20.91 -12.67 9.45
N LEU A 331 -21.41 -11.43 9.49
CA LEU A 331 -21.47 -10.65 10.72
C LEU A 331 -22.38 -11.33 11.77
N ASP A 332 -23.54 -11.85 11.36
CA ASP A 332 -24.45 -12.57 12.25
C ASP A 332 -23.80 -13.86 12.79
N ALA A 333 -23.02 -14.57 11.97
CA ALA A 333 -22.33 -15.79 12.37
C ALA A 333 -21.27 -15.54 13.44
N ILE A 334 -20.54 -14.40 13.38
CA ILE A 334 -19.50 -14.04 14.36
C ILE A 334 -20.01 -13.14 15.48
N LEU A 335 -21.29 -12.87 15.58
CA LEU A 335 -21.83 -12.04 16.67
C LEU A 335 -21.50 -12.57 18.06
N PRO A 336 -21.53 -13.89 18.35
CA PRO A 336 -21.06 -14.42 19.64
C PRO A 336 -19.61 -14.01 19.95
N ASP A 337 -18.70 -14.06 18.97
CA ASP A 337 -17.29 -13.69 19.14
C ASP A 337 -17.13 -12.19 19.37
N ILE A 338 -17.92 -11.37 18.66
CA ILE A 338 -17.97 -9.91 18.90
C ILE A 338 -18.37 -9.61 20.34
N LEU A 339 -19.41 -10.30 20.85
CA LEU A 339 -19.90 -10.11 22.21
C LEU A 339 -18.90 -10.63 23.28
N ALA A 340 -18.17 -11.69 22.98
CA ALA A 340 -17.13 -12.26 23.85
C ALA A 340 -15.82 -11.46 23.82
N SER A 341 -15.55 -10.70 22.76
CA SER A 341 -14.26 -10.01 22.54
C SER A 341 -13.86 -9.14 23.73
N LYS A 342 -12.64 -9.32 24.23
CA LYS A 342 -12.03 -8.48 25.29
C LYS A 342 -11.56 -7.10 24.77
N TYR A 343 -11.50 -6.92 23.47
CA TYR A 343 -11.00 -5.69 22.82
C TYR A 343 -12.10 -4.70 22.43
N LEU A 344 -13.39 -5.06 22.61
CA LEU A 344 -14.52 -4.19 22.34
C LEU A 344 -15.16 -3.70 23.65
N PRO A 345 -15.39 -2.37 23.79
CA PRO A 345 -16.17 -1.85 24.91
C PRO A 345 -17.64 -2.28 24.81
N LEU A 346 -18.33 -2.34 25.95
CA LEU A 346 -19.72 -2.77 26.04
C LEU A 346 -20.65 -2.03 25.07
N GLY A 347 -20.45 -0.73 24.91
CA GLY A 347 -21.25 0.08 23.96
C GLY A 347 -21.13 -0.36 22.51
N GLU A 348 -19.94 -0.79 22.07
CA GLU A 348 -19.72 -1.35 20.73
C GLU A 348 -20.37 -2.73 20.58
N LYS A 349 -20.30 -3.58 21.58
CA LYS A 349 -20.95 -4.89 21.60
C LYS A 349 -22.47 -4.75 21.49
N LEU A 350 -23.07 -3.84 22.27
CA LEU A 350 -24.50 -3.55 22.20
C LEU A 350 -24.90 -2.96 20.82
N ARG A 351 -24.06 -2.11 20.25
CA ARG A 351 -24.27 -1.58 18.90
C ARG A 351 -24.24 -2.68 17.85
N ALA A 352 -23.29 -3.61 17.95
CA ALA A 352 -23.21 -4.75 17.04
C ALA A 352 -24.45 -5.64 17.14
N ALA A 353 -24.89 -5.98 18.35
CA ALA A 353 -26.09 -6.78 18.58
C ALA A 353 -27.34 -6.10 18.01
N ALA A 354 -27.54 -4.81 18.28
CA ALA A 354 -28.65 -4.04 17.76
C ALA A 354 -28.60 -3.93 16.22
N PHE A 355 -27.41 -3.76 15.65
CA PHE A 355 -27.21 -3.69 14.19
C PHE A 355 -27.50 -5.04 13.53
N CYS A 356 -27.08 -6.16 14.10
CA CYS A 356 -27.41 -7.50 13.61
C CYS A 356 -28.92 -7.74 13.65
N ALA A 357 -29.61 -7.29 14.72
CA ALA A 357 -31.06 -7.40 14.83
C ALA A 357 -31.79 -6.53 13.80
N SER A 358 -31.38 -5.29 13.59
CA SER A 358 -31.98 -4.37 12.61
C SER A 358 -31.00 -3.24 12.22
N PRO A 359 -30.28 -3.37 11.09
CA PRO A 359 -29.34 -2.35 10.62
C PRO A 359 -29.99 -0.98 10.42
N THR A 360 -31.19 -0.94 9.86
CA THR A 360 -31.92 0.29 9.54
C THR A 360 -32.35 1.05 10.81
N LEU A 361 -32.86 0.37 11.82
CA LEU A 361 -33.29 0.98 13.08
C LEU A 361 -32.07 1.48 13.88
N THR A 362 -31.02 0.69 13.95
CA THR A 362 -29.80 1.04 14.70
C THR A 362 -29.14 2.27 14.12
N TYR A 363 -29.02 2.34 12.80
CA TYR A 363 -28.42 3.49 12.12
C TYR A 363 -29.33 4.72 12.22
N GLY A 364 -30.64 4.58 12.02
CA GLY A 364 -31.62 5.65 12.13
C GLY A 364 -31.60 6.31 13.51
N ALA A 365 -31.51 5.52 14.58
CA ALA A 365 -31.41 6.01 15.95
C ALA A 365 -30.08 6.78 16.19
N ALA A 366 -28.94 6.23 15.70
CA ALA A 366 -27.62 6.90 15.83
C ALA A 366 -27.56 8.22 15.04
N ALA A 367 -28.11 8.25 13.82
CA ALA A 367 -28.17 9.44 12.99
C ALA A 367 -29.11 10.53 13.59
N ALA A 368 -30.23 10.11 14.20
CA ALA A 368 -31.12 11.02 14.92
C ALA A 368 -30.44 11.61 16.18
N TRP A 369 -29.73 10.76 16.94
CA TRP A 369 -28.96 11.19 18.11
C TRP A 369 -27.85 12.19 17.73
N GLY A 370 -27.10 11.95 16.69
CA GLY A 370 -26.07 12.87 16.18
C GLY A 370 -26.66 14.23 15.79
N ARG A 371 -27.78 14.26 15.08
CA ARG A 371 -28.49 15.51 14.70
C ARG A 371 -28.98 16.30 15.90
N LEU A 372 -29.42 15.64 16.97
CA LEU A 372 -29.89 16.29 18.21
C LEU A 372 -28.74 16.94 19.00
N HIS A 373 -27.54 16.36 18.96
CA HIS A 373 -26.39 16.86 19.72
C HIS A 373 -25.59 17.93 18.98
N THR A 374 -25.56 17.90 17.64
CA THR A 374 -24.95 19.00 16.84
C THR A 374 -25.78 20.29 16.86
N ARG A 375 -27.09 20.22 17.17
CA ARG A 375 -27.95 21.40 17.35
C ARG A 375 -27.78 22.09 18.71
N LYS A 376 -27.19 21.46 19.72
CA LYS A 376 -26.95 22.08 21.05
C LYS A 376 -25.60 22.79 21.17
N GLY A 377 -24.79 22.82 20.13
CA GLY A 377 -23.47 23.48 20.08
C GLY A 377 -23.42 24.73 19.17
N LYS A 378 -24.59 25.30 18.81
CA LYS A 378 -24.69 26.63 18.16
C LYS A 378 -25.35 27.62 19.08
#